data_c62d66f6c3f9cfdb2c61df2e06cfac35
#
_entry.id   c62d66f6c3f9cfdb2c61df2e06cfac35
#
_cell.length_a   1.000
_cell.length_b   1.000
_cell.length_c   1.000
_cell.angle_alpha   90.00
_cell.angle_beta   90.00
_cell.angle_gamma   90.00
#
_symmetry.space_group_name_H-M   'P 1'
#
loop_
_entity.id
_entity.type
_entity.pdbx_description
1 polymer ?
#
loop_
_entity_poly.entity_id
_entity_poly.type
_entity_poly.pdbx_seq_one_letter_code
_entity_poly.pdbx_strand_id
1 'polypeptide(L)'
;MITGAAQMDGAILVVSGADGAMPQTKEHILLAKQVGVPHIVVFLNKTDQVEDEEFIELVEIEIRDLLNSYEFPGDEVAVVTGSALKALEAFESNPNIKRGENEWVDKIYQLIDAVDANIPIPVRQVDLPFLMAIEDVFSITGRGTVATGKVERGKIKMGDTVDIVGLKPTRNTTVTGVEMFQKLLDEAMAGDNVGLLLRGIQKSDIQRGMVIAKPGTITPHNKFIASVYILKKEEGGRHSPFFAGYRPQFYMRTTDVTGKVDKVETDSGEDTKMVLPGDRVKMWVELIQPVAVEKKMRFAIREGGKTVGAGVISEIIQ
;
A
#
# COMPACT_ATOMS: atom_id res chain seq x y z
N MET A 1 -0.76 8.79 -1.26
CA MET A 1 -1.17 7.62 -2.07
C MET A 1 -0.45 6.33 -1.68
N ILE A 2 0.90 6.28 -1.59
CA ILE A 2 1.65 5.04 -1.25
C ILE A 2 1.12 4.35 0.02
N THR A 3 0.84 5.10 1.08
CA THR A 3 0.35 4.55 2.36
C THR A 3 -1.00 3.84 2.20
N GLY A 4 -1.93 4.44 1.44
CA GLY A 4 -3.23 3.83 1.17
C GLY A 4 -3.13 2.65 0.21
N ALA A 5 -2.28 2.77 -0.82
CA ALA A 5 -2.08 1.71 -1.81
C ALA A 5 -1.48 0.42 -1.20
N ALA A 6 -0.56 0.56 -0.23
CA ALA A 6 0.06 -0.59 0.45
C ALA A 6 -0.92 -1.46 1.25
N GLN A 7 -2.13 -0.95 1.51
CA GLN A 7 -3.16 -1.65 2.27
C GLN A 7 -4.22 -2.34 1.40
N MET A 8 -4.19 -2.09 0.08
CA MET A 8 -5.20 -2.61 -0.84
C MET A 8 -4.98 -4.09 -1.12
N ASP A 9 -6.05 -4.86 -1.05
CA ASP A 9 -6.10 -6.26 -1.45
C ASP A 9 -6.42 -6.41 -2.96
N GLY A 10 -6.93 -5.36 -3.56
CA GLY A 10 -7.18 -5.16 -4.98
C GLY A 10 -7.48 -3.69 -5.26
N ALA A 11 -7.53 -3.28 -6.52
CA ALA A 11 -7.80 -1.91 -6.90
C ALA A 11 -8.82 -1.81 -8.03
N ILE A 12 -9.66 -0.78 -7.97
CA ILE A 12 -10.43 -0.31 -9.12
C ILE A 12 -9.65 0.84 -9.73
N LEU A 13 -9.13 0.66 -10.93
CA LEU A 13 -8.49 1.70 -11.72
C LEU A 13 -9.56 2.48 -12.49
N VAL A 14 -9.83 3.71 -12.06
CA VAL A 14 -10.81 4.58 -12.73
C VAL A 14 -10.10 5.44 -13.76
N VAL A 15 -10.52 5.32 -15.01
CA VAL A 15 -9.98 6.09 -16.15
C VAL A 15 -11.13 6.80 -16.85
N SER A 16 -10.89 8.02 -17.34
CA SER A 16 -11.87 8.72 -18.16
C SER A 16 -11.93 8.08 -19.55
N GLY A 17 -13.12 7.61 -19.96
CA GLY A 17 -13.34 7.12 -21.32
C GLY A 17 -13.24 8.24 -22.38
N ALA A 18 -13.44 9.50 -21.98
CA ALA A 18 -13.33 10.66 -22.88
C ALA A 18 -11.88 11.15 -23.06
N ASP A 19 -11.02 11.00 -22.05
CA ASP A 19 -9.65 11.54 -22.05
C ASP A 19 -8.58 10.46 -22.27
N GLY A 20 -8.91 9.16 -22.04
CA GLY A 20 -7.97 8.05 -22.12
C GLY A 20 -6.96 8.00 -20.98
N ALA A 21 -5.82 7.33 -21.20
CA ALA A 21 -4.76 7.17 -20.23
C ALA A 21 -3.97 8.47 -20.04
N MET A 22 -4.12 9.10 -18.89
CA MET A 22 -3.38 10.30 -18.49
C MET A 22 -2.05 9.95 -17.82
N PRO A 23 -1.08 10.87 -17.71
CA PRO A 23 0.18 10.63 -16.99
C PRO A 23 -0.02 10.10 -15.57
N GLN A 24 -1.04 10.60 -14.85
CA GLN A 24 -1.40 10.13 -13.51
C GLN A 24 -1.86 8.67 -13.51
N THR A 25 -2.52 8.21 -14.56
CA THR A 25 -2.93 6.79 -14.70
C THR A 25 -1.70 5.88 -14.67
N LYS A 26 -0.64 6.25 -15.40
CA LYS A 26 0.65 5.53 -15.42
C LYS A 26 1.30 5.51 -14.04
N GLU A 27 1.32 6.65 -13.35
CA GLU A 27 1.86 6.76 -11.99
C GLU A 27 1.08 5.89 -11.00
N HIS A 28 -0.25 5.81 -11.13
CA HIS A 28 -1.10 4.99 -10.25
C HIS A 28 -0.86 3.49 -10.47
N ILE A 29 -0.77 3.04 -11.72
CA ILE A 29 -0.48 1.64 -12.05
C ILE A 29 0.91 1.25 -11.55
N LEU A 30 1.92 2.08 -11.81
CA LEU A 30 3.28 1.88 -11.32
C LEU A 30 3.31 1.78 -9.79
N LEU A 31 2.60 2.67 -9.10
CA LEU A 31 2.51 2.66 -7.65
C LEU A 31 1.83 1.39 -7.15
N ALA A 32 0.70 0.98 -7.74
CA ALA A 32 0.00 -0.25 -7.39
C ALA A 32 0.94 -1.47 -7.53
N LYS A 33 1.72 -1.52 -8.61
CA LYS A 33 2.72 -2.58 -8.83
C LYS A 33 3.82 -2.57 -7.76
N GLN A 34 4.38 -1.39 -7.43
CA GLN A 34 5.45 -1.24 -6.45
C GLN A 34 5.04 -1.64 -5.04
N VAL A 35 3.82 -1.30 -4.62
CA VAL A 35 3.31 -1.69 -3.30
C VAL A 35 2.76 -3.12 -3.27
N GLY A 36 2.67 -3.76 -4.44
CA GLY A 36 2.28 -5.17 -4.56
C GLY A 36 0.77 -5.40 -4.52
N VAL A 37 -0.04 -4.48 -5.05
CA VAL A 37 -1.48 -4.71 -5.27
C VAL A 37 -1.63 -5.89 -6.24
N PRO A 38 -2.29 -6.99 -5.82
CA PRO A 38 -2.27 -8.22 -6.60
C PRO A 38 -3.25 -8.22 -7.77
N HIS A 39 -4.37 -7.51 -7.66
CA HIS A 39 -5.47 -7.56 -8.64
C HIS A 39 -5.99 -6.16 -8.95
N ILE A 40 -6.34 -5.94 -10.23
CA ILE A 40 -6.93 -4.69 -10.71
C ILE A 40 -8.19 -5.01 -11.50
N VAL A 41 -9.22 -4.19 -11.34
CA VAL A 41 -10.40 -4.09 -12.20
C VAL A 41 -10.43 -2.67 -12.76
N VAL A 42 -10.77 -2.49 -14.01
CA VAL A 42 -10.82 -1.17 -14.66
C VAL A 42 -12.25 -0.69 -14.78
N PHE A 43 -12.47 0.59 -14.47
CA PHE A 43 -13.71 1.29 -14.75
C PHE A 43 -13.46 2.47 -15.68
N LEU A 44 -13.92 2.37 -16.94
CA LEU A 44 -13.90 3.47 -17.89
C LEU A 44 -15.11 4.37 -17.61
N ASN A 45 -14.86 5.45 -16.88
CA ASN A 45 -15.87 6.40 -16.44
C ASN A 45 -16.12 7.51 -17.47
N LYS A 46 -17.21 8.24 -17.35
CA LYS A 46 -17.63 9.35 -18.23
C LYS A 46 -17.92 8.93 -19.67
N THR A 47 -18.35 7.69 -19.91
CA THR A 47 -18.69 7.23 -21.26
C THR A 47 -19.95 7.89 -21.82
N ASP A 48 -20.75 8.54 -20.95
CA ASP A 48 -21.87 9.42 -21.36
C ASP A 48 -21.43 10.65 -22.15
N GLN A 49 -20.13 11.01 -22.16
CA GLN A 49 -19.55 12.13 -22.89
C GLN A 49 -18.95 11.71 -24.24
N VAL A 50 -18.97 10.43 -24.57
CA VAL A 50 -18.35 9.89 -25.78
C VAL A 50 -19.46 9.38 -26.69
N GLU A 51 -19.57 9.95 -27.89
CA GLU A 51 -20.57 9.57 -28.88
C GLU A 51 -20.14 8.35 -29.74
N ASP A 52 -18.83 8.14 -29.84
CA ASP A 52 -18.21 7.11 -30.68
C ASP A 52 -17.78 5.90 -29.84
N GLU A 53 -18.48 4.79 -30.00
CA GLU A 53 -18.13 3.53 -29.30
C GLU A 53 -16.75 3.00 -29.70
N GLU A 54 -16.29 3.21 -30.94
CA GLU A 54 -14.95 2.78 -31.39
C GLU A 54 -13.86 3.51 -30.59
N PHE A 55 -14.11 4.75 -30.17
CA PHE A 55 -13.16 5.50 -29.33
C PHE A 55 -13.02 4.84 -27.94
N ILE A 56 -14.13 4.36 -27.35
CA ILE A 56 -14.11 3.68 -26.05
C ILE A 56 -13.30 2.37 -26.15
N GLU A 57 -13.46 1.63 -27.26
CA GLU A 57 -12.68 0.40 -27.51
C GLU A 57 -11.18 0.71 -27.64
N LEU A 58 -10.81 1.80 -28.32
CA LEU A 58 -9.40 2.23 -28.42
C LEU A 58 -8.81 2.57 -27.05
N VAL A 59 -9.56 3.28 -26.20
CA VAL A 59 -9.14 3.57 -24.82
C VAL A 59 -8.97 2.29 -24.00
N GLU A 60 -9.87 1.32 -24.18
CA GLU A 60 -9.75 0.03 -23.51
C GLU A 60 -8.46 -0.69 -23.93
N ILE A 61 -8.15 -0.75 -25.22
CA ILE A 61 -6.91 -1.36 -25.75
C ILE A 61 -5.69 -0.64 -25.16
N GLU A 62 -5.67 0.69 -25.15
CA GLU A 62 -4.58 1.49 -24.57
C GLU A 62 -4.33 1.14 -23.09
N ILE A 63 -5.41 0.98 -22.30
CA ILE A 63 -5.31 0.63 -20.88
C ILE A 63 -4.80 -0.80 -20.70
N ARG A 64 -5.25 -1.75 -21.51
CA ARG A 64 -4.76 -3.14 -21.49
C ARG A 64 -3.27 -3.23 -21.80
N ASP A 65 -2.81 -2.54 -22.84
CA ASP A 65 -1.40 -2.45 -23.22
C ASP A 65 -0.57 -1.81 -22.11
N LEU A 66 -1.11 -0.75 -21.49
CA LEU A 66 -0.46 -0.07 -20.37
C LEU A 66 -0.32 -1.01 -19.16
N LEU A 67 -1.37 -1.74 -18.79
CA LEU A 67 -1.32 -2.74 -17.71
C LEU A 67 -0.31 -3.84 -18.00
N ASN A 68 -0.27 -4.37 -19.22
CA ASN A 68 0.71 -5.36 -19.67
C ASN A 68 2.14 -4.81 -19.54
N SER A 69 2.38 -3.55 -19.89
CA SER A 69 3.71 -2.91 -19.77
C SER A 69 4.22 -2.80 -18.34
N TYR A 70 3.31 -2.79 -17.34
CA TYR A 70 3.62 -2.81 -15.91
C TYR A 70 3.49 -4.20 -15.28
N GLU A 71 3.46 -5.26 -16.11
CA GLU A 71 3.38 -6.66 -15.67
C GLU A 71 2.10 -7.00 -14.88
N PHE A 72 0.99 -6.35 -15.16
CA PHE A 72 -0.34 -6.84 -14.83
C PHE A 72 -0.89 -7.63 -16.02
N PRO A 73 -1.76 -8.62 -15.83
CA PRO A 73 -2.34 -9.40 -16.92
C PRO A 73 -3.42 -8.60 -17.68
N GLY A 74 -3.00 -7.54 -18.40
CA GLY A 74 -3.91 -6.56 -19.03
C GLY A 74 -4.99 -7.18 -19.92
N ASP A 75 -4.66 -8.28 -20.62
CA ASP A 75 -5.61 -8.96 -21.49
C ASP A 75 -6.74 -9.68 -20.72
N GLU A 76 -6.46 -10.09 -19.46
CA GLU A 76 -7.40 -10.82 -18.61
C GLU A 76 -8.15 -9.88 -17.64
N VAL A 77 -7.71 -8.63 -17.49
CA VAL A 77 -8.32 -7.65 -16.55
C VAL A 77 -9.74 -7.34 -16.99
N ALA A 78 -10.68 -7.41 -16.04
CA ALA A 78 -12.05 -7.01 -16.28
C ALA A 78 -12.14 -5.49 -16.47
N VAL A 79 -12.73 -5.05 -17.58
CA VAL A 79 -13.00 -3.64 -17.90
C VAL A 79 -14.50 -3.43 -17.94
N VAL A 80 -14.99 -2.46 -17.20
CA VAL A 80 -16.39 -2.05 -17.19
C VAL A 80 -16.48 -0.60 -17.61
N THR A 81 -17.39 -0.30 -18.52
CA THR A 81 -17.66 1.05 -19.04
C THR A 81 -18.89 1.65 -18.37
N GLY A 82 -18.93 2.96 -18.12
CA GLY A 82 -20.11 3.59 -17.52
C GLY A 82 -19.93 5.07 -17.19
N SER A 83 -20.94 5.62 -16.54
CA SER A 83 -20.93 6.98 -15.99
C SER A 83 -21.36 6.96 -14.52
N ALA A 84 -20.42 7.22 -13.63
CA ALA A 84 -20.72 7.31 -12.21
C ALA A 84 -21.65 8.49 -11.89
N LEU A 85 -21.53 9.60 -12.65
CA LEU A 85 -22.41 10.77 -12.49
C LEU A 85 -23.85 10.40 -12.83
N LYS A 86 -24.10 9.77 -13.99
CA LYS A 86 -25.43 9.37 -14.43
C LYS A 86 -26.08 8.35 -13.49
N ALA A 87 -25.27 7.42 -12.96
CA ALA A 87 -25.74 6.49 -11.95
C ALA A 87 -26.13 7.22 -10.65
N LEU A 88 -25.34 8.20 -10.20
CA LEU A 88 -25.64 9.01 -9.02
C LEU A 88 -26.93 9.81 -9.20
N GLU A 89 -27.10 10.52 -10.33
CA GLU A 89 -28.31 11.25 -10.68
C GLU A 89 -29.56 10.36 -10.66
N ALA A 90 -29.44 9.11 -11.14
CA ALA A 90 -30.53 8.15 -11.10
C ALA A 90 -30.88 7.71 -9.66
N PHE A 91 -29.88 7.48 -8.79
CA PHE A 91 -30.10 7.17 -7.38
C PHE A 91 -30.67 8.36 -6.60
N GLU A 92 -30.25 9.59 -6.89
CA GLU A 92 -30.83 10.79 -6.26
C GLU A 92 -32.31 10.98 -6.64
N SER A 93 -32.65 10.64 -7.90
CA SER A 93 -34.03 10.71 -8.41
C SER A 93 -34.91 9.59 -7.84
N ASN A 94 -34.35 8.40 -7.66
CA ASN A 94 -35.05 7.23 -7.10
C ASN A 94 -34.10 6.41 -6.22
N PRO A 95 -34.04 6.67 -4.89
CA PRO A 95 -33.19 5.92 -3.97
C PRO A 95 -33.47 4.42 -3.88
N ASN A 96 -34.61 3.96 -4.37
CA ASN A 96 -35.01 2.56 -4.37
C ASN A 96 -34.84 1.88 -5.73
N ILE A 97 -34.16 2.53 -6.68
CA ILE A 97 -33.91 1.99 -8.01
C ILE A 97 -33.19 0.65 -7.94
N LYS A 98 -33.68 -0.31 -8.68
CA LYS A 98 -33.17 -1.68 -8.71
C LYS A 98 -32.36 -1.95 -9.97
N ARG A 99 -31.59 -3.04 -9.92
CA ARG A 99 -30.89 -3.58 -11.08
C ARG A 99 -31.89 -3.91 -12.21
N GLY A 100 -31.58 -3.50 -13.43
CA GLY A 100 -32.44 -3.64 -14.61
C GLY A 100 -33.37 -2.46 -14.87
N GLU A 101 -33.41 -1.46 -14.00
CA GLU A 101 -34.28 -0.29 -14.15
C GLU A 101 -33.57 0.95 -14.75
N ASN A 102 -32.26 0.95 -14.78
CA ASN A 102 -31.45 2.03 -15.37
C ASN A 102 -30.08 1.51 -15.82
N GLU A 103 -29.71 1.81 -17.05
CA GLU A 103 -28.47 1.33 -17.68
C GLU A 103 -27.20 1.75 -16.91
N TRP A 104 -27.14 3.00 -16.42
CA TRP A 104 -25.96 3.51 -15.70
C TRP A 104 -25.79 2.90 -14.32
N VAL A 105 -26.91 2.66 -13.64
CA VAL A 105 -26.93 1.93 -12.37
C VAL A 105 -26.49 0.48 -12.59
N ASP A 106 -26.94 -0.15 -13.68
CA ASP A 106 -26.54 -1.52 -14.02
C ASP A 106 -25.04 -1.63 -14.30
N LYS A 107 -24.40 -0.59 -14.86
CA LYS A 107 -22.95 -0.54 -15.02
C LYS A 107 -22.20 -0.52 -13.68
N ILE A 108 -22.76 0.14 -12.66
CA ILE A 108 -22.19 0.08 -11.31
C ILE A 108 -22.36 -1.32 -10.71
N TYR A 109 -23.50 -1.98 -10.89
CA TYR A 109 -23.65 -3.38 -10.49
C TYR A 109 -22.68 -4.30 -11.23
N GLN A 110 -22.46 -4.12 -12.55
CA GLN A 110 -21.47 -4.86 -13.30
C GLN A 110 -20.04 -4.65 -12.76
N LEU A 111 -19.70 -3.43 -12.35
CA LEU A 111 -18.41 -3.14 -11.71
C LEU A 111 -18.24 -3.93 -10.41
N ILE A 112 -19.28 -3.96 -9.56
CA ILE A 112 -19.23 -4.73 -8.30
C ILE A 112 -19.12 -6.23 -8.59
N ASP A 113 -19.92 -6.76 -9.53
CA ASP A 113 -19.82 -8.16 -9.96
C ASP A 113 -18.39 -8.48 -10.47
N ALA A 114 -17.78 -7.57 -11.25
CA ALA A 114 -16.42 -7.73 -11.73
C ALA A 114 -15.39 -7.73 -10.60
N VAL A 115 -15.56 -6.89 -9.58
CA VAL A 115 -14.73 -6.88 -8.37
C VAL A 115 -14.84 -8.21 -7.64
N ASP A 116 -16.06 -8.69 -7.39
CA ASP A 116 -16.30 -9.94 -6.67
C ASP A 116 -15.75 -11.17 -7.42
N ALA A 117 -15.78 -11.13 -8.75
CA ALA A 117 -15.30 -12.22 -9.60
C ALA A 117 -13.76 -12.24 -9.76
N ASN A 118 -13.11 -11.07 -9.80
CA ASN A 118 -11.70 -10.95 -10.18
C ASN A 118 -10.76 -10.61 -9.01
N ILE A 119 -11.28 -10.16 -7.87
CA ILE A 119 -10.48 -9.87 -6.67
C ILE A 119 -10.79 -10.94 -5.62
N PRO A 120 -9.95 -11.98 -5.47
CA PRO A 120 -10.19 -13.04 -4.51
C PRO A 120 -10.11 -12.52 -3.07
N ILE A 121 -10.88 -13.14 -2.17
CA ILE A 121 -10.77 -12.84 -0.73
C ILE A 121 -9.37 -13.24 -0.27
N PRO A 122 -8.58 -12.30 0.28
CA PRO A 122 -7.21 -12.59 0.66
C PRO A 122 -7.14 -13.55 1.86
N VAL A 123 -6.15 -14.44 1.84
CA VAL A 123 -5.89 -15.33 2.98
C VAL A 123 -5.31 -14.51 4.13
N ARG A 124 -6.07 -14.38 5.21
CA ARG A 124 -5.68 -13.61 6.40
C ARG A 124 -4.84 -14.46 7.34
N GLN A 125 -3.69 -13.93 7.76
CA GLN A 125 -2.76 -14.60 8.69
C GLN A 125 -3.20 -14.38 10.14
N VAL A 126 -4.35 -14.93 10.52
CA VAL A 126 -4.98 -14.72 11.84
C VAL A 126 -4.31 -15.49 12.97
N ASP A 127 -3.58 -16.58 12.65
CA ASP A 127 -2.92 -17.46 13.63
C ASP A 127 -1.50 -17.00 14.00
N LEU A 128 -0.96 -16.01 13.29
CA LEU A 128 0.34 -15.41 13.61
C LEU A 128 0.24 -14.43 14.79
N PRO A 129 1.37 -14.12 15.46
CA PRO A 129 1.39 -13.07 16.48
C PRO A 129 0.90 -11.73 15.92
N PHE A 130 0.05 -11.05 16.70
CA PHE A 130 -0.52 -9.75 16.30
C PHE A 130 0.55 -8.73 15.92
N LEU A 131 0.29 -8.02 14.81
CA LEU A 131 1.07 -6.89 14.34
C LEU A 131 0.17 -5.89 13.61
N MET A 132 0.29 -4.62 13.96
CA MET A 132 -0.38 -3.49 13.31
C MET A 132 0.61 -2.34 13.09
N ALA A 133 0.76 -1.85 11.87
CA ALA A 133 1.52 -0.64 11.59
C ALA A 133 0.70 0.61 11.96
N ILE A 134 1.31 1.56 12.66
CA ILE A 134 0.67 2.82 13.04
C ILE A 134 0.67 3.77 11.84
N GLU A 135 -0.52 4.21 11.43
CA GLU A 135 -0.74 5.16 10.34
C GLU A 135 -1.00 6.57 10.84
N ASP A 136 -1.80 6.68 11.90
CA ASP A 136 -2.08 7.96 12.53
C ASP A 136 -2.30 7.80 14.04
N VAL A 137 -2.20 8.93 14.75
CA VAL A 137 -2.33 8.98 16.21
C VAL A 137 -3.20 10.15 16.61
N PHE A 138 -4.27 9.84 17.34
CA PHE A 138 -5.22 10.82 17.84
C PHE A 138 -5.24 10.83 19.38
N SER A 139 -5.53 11.99 19.94
CA SER A 139 -5.90 12.09 21.36
C SER A 139 -7.38 12.39 21.46
N ILE A 140 -8.11 11.55 22.21
CA ILE A 140 -9.53 11.75 22.48
C ILE A 140 -9.66 12.22 23.93
N THR A 141 -10.21 13.42 24.12
CA THR A 141 -10.43 14.00 25.46
C THR A 141 -11.23 13.05 26.34
N GLY A 142 -10.72 12.73 27.54
CA GLY A 142 -11.37 11.82 28.49
C GLY A 142 -11.21 10.32 28.18
N ARG A 143 -10.72 9.92 26.98
CA ARG A 143 -10.54 8.49 26.61
C ARG A 143 -9.06 8.10 26.46
N GLY A 144 -8.19 8.99 26.02
CA GLY A 144 -6.76 8.74 25.88
C GLY A 144 -6.25 8.79 24.45
N THR A 145 -5.16 8.11 24.18
CA THR A 145 -4.50 8.08 22.87
C THR A 145 -4.99 6.88 22.07
N VAL A 146 -5.37 7.14 20.83
CA VAL A 146 -5.77 6.14 19.84
C VAL A 146 -4.73 6.08 18.72
N ALA A 147 -4.22 4.89 18.45
CA ALA A 147 -3.41 4.60 17.28
C ALA A 147 -4.26 3.89 16.23
N THR A 148 -4.26 4.38 15.00
CA THR A 148 -4.99 3.75 13.89
C THR A 148 -4.05 3.07 12.92
N GLY A 149 -4.53 2.00 12.29
CA GLY A 149 -3.79 1.27 11.28
C GLY A 149 -4.50 0.00 10.84
N LYS A 150 -3.93 -0.64 9.81
CA LYS A 150 -4.35 -1.97 9.36
C LYS A 150 -3.67 -3.04 10.21
N VAL A 151 -4.43 -4.01 10.67
CA VAL A 151 -3.88 -5.23 11.28
C VAL A 151 -3.23 -6.06 10.16
N GLU A 152 -1.90 -6.17 10.19
CA GLU A 152 -1.14 -6.93 9.19
C GLU A 152 -1.31 -8.45 9.39
N ARG A 153 -1.30 -8.89 10.65
CA ARG A 153 -1.44 -10.30 11.03
C ARG A 153 -1.93 -10.45 12.47
N GLY A 154 -2.43 -11.64 12.78
CA GLY A 154 -2.91 -12.00 14.11
C GLY A 154 -4.26 -11.43 14.46
N LYS A 155 -4.54 -11.41 15.74
CA LYS A 155 -5.77 -10.89 16.35
C LYS A 155 -5.45 -10.06 17.58
N ILE A 156 -6.33 -9.12 17.91
CA ILE A 156 -6.22 -8.24 19.08
C ILE A 156 -7.58 -8.08 19.74
N LYS A 157 -7.61 -8.12 21.07
CA LYS A 157 -8.81 -7.89 21.89
C LYS A 157 -8.59 -6.78 22.90
N MET A 158 -9.68 -6.23 23.39
CA MET A 158 -9.64 -5.39 24.57
C MET A 158 -9.08 -6.18 25.76
N GLY A 159 -8.11 -5.58 26.47
CA GLY A 159 -7.41 -6.20 27.60
C GLY A 159 -6.06 -6.82 27.23
N ASP A 160 -5.77 -7.02 25.94
CA ASP A 160 -4.48 -7.55 25.52
C ASP A 160 -3.34 -6.58 25.81
N THR A 161 -2.20 -7.15 26.19
CA THR A 161 -0.94 -6.42 26.37
C THR A 161 -0.19 -6.41 25.05
N VAL A 162 0.36 -5.23 24.70
CA VAL A 162 1.08 -5.02 23.44
C VAL A 162 2.36 -4.21 23.67
N ASP A 163 3.33 -4.40 22.78
CA ASP A 163 4.51 -3.57 22.65
C ASP A 163 4.35 -2.57 21.51
N ILE A 164 4.78 -1.33 21.73
CA ILE A 164 4.92 -0.29 20.71
C ILE A 164 6.39 -0.23 20.34
N VAL A 165 6.73 -0.54 19.09
CA VAL A 165 8.10 -0.81 18.65
C VAL A 165 8.50 0.07 17.46
N GLY A 166 9.75 0.51 17.43
CA GLY A 166 10.36 1.28 16.34
C GLY A 166 10.47 2.77 16.64
N LEU A 167 11.41 3.44 15.98
CA LEU A 167 11.71 4.89 16.04
C LEU A 167 12.04 5.46 17.43
N LYS A 168 11.44 4.92 18.50
CA LYS A 168 11.62 5.29 19.90
C LYS A 168 11.84 4.03 20.74
N PRO A 169 12.28 4.17 22.00
CA PRO A 169 12.37 3.03 22.91
C PRO A 169 11.04 2.29 23.01
N THR A 170 11.10 0.96 22.95
CA THR A 170 9.93 0.10 23.07
C THR A 170 9.15 0.37 24.35
N ARG A 171 7.84 0.50 24.24
CA ARG A 171 6.93 0.66 25.37
C ARG A 171 5.90 -0.43 25.40
N ASN A 172 5.62 -0.94 26.58
CA ASN A 172 4.55 -1.91 26.81
C ASN A 172 3.29 -1.19 27.31
N THR A 173 2.12 -1.61 26.84
CA THR A 173 0.83 -1.06 27.23
C THR A 173 -0.29 -2.08 27.08
N THR A 174 -1.51 -1.71 27.52
CA THR A 174 -2.72 -2.52 27.39
C THR A 174 -3.70 -1.82 26.46
N VAL A 175 -4.32 -2.58 25.57
CA VAL A 175 -5.42 -2.13 24.71
C VAL A 175 -6.69 -2.02 25.55
N THR A 176 -7.26 -0.82 25.64
CA THR A 176 -8.49 -0.55 26.42
C THR A 176 -9.73 -0.42 25.57
N GLY A 177 -9.58 -0.43 24.25
CA GLY A 177 -10.68 -0.43 23.28
C GLY A 177 -10.19 -0.71 21.88
N VAL A 178 -11.05 -1.34 21.09
CA VAL A 178 -10.86 -1.60 19.66
C VAL A 178 -12.06 -0.99 18.94
N GLU A 179 -11.81 -0.11 17.98
CA GLU A 179 -12.87 0.61 17.26
C GLU A 179 -12.68 0.50 15.75
N MET A 180 -13.77 0.30 15.02
CA MET A 180 -13.80 0.34 13.56
C MET A 180 -15.10 1.04 13.11
N PHE A 181 -15.02 2.04 12.23
CA PHE A 181 -16.16 2.84 11.76
C PHE A 181 -17.03 3.37 12.90
N GLN A 182 -16.40 3.90 13.97
CA GLN A 182 -17.06 4.43 15.17
C GLN A 182 -17.88 3.38 15.98
N LYS A 183 -17.63 2.10 15.74
CA LYS A 183 -18.22 1.00 16.52
C LYS A 183 -17.14 0.31 17.33
N LEU A 184 -17.47 -0.02 18.58
CA LEU A 184 -16.64 -0.84 19.43
C LEU A 184 -16.68 -2.29 18.94
N LEU A 185 -15.53 -2.94 18.90
CA LEU A 185 -15.35 -4.34 18.56
C LEU A 185 -14.82 -5.11 19.77
N ASP A 186 -15.26 -6.36 19.91
CA ASP A 186 -14.68 -7.29 20.90
C ASP A 186 -13.28 -7.75 20.48
N GLU A 187 -13.09 -7.97 19.19
CA GLU A 187 -11.84 -8.44 18.57
C GLU A 187 -11.65 -7.79 17.20
N ALA A 188 -10.40 -7.54 16.82
CA ALA A 188 -10.00 -7.26 15.45
C ALA A 188 -8.98 -8.28 14.97
N MET A 189 -8.94 -8.53 13.65
CA MET A 189 -8.09 -9.54 13.04
C MET A 189 -7.36 -9.01 11.80
N ALA A 190 -6.41 -9.80 11.32
CA ALA A 190 -5.65 -9.48 10.11
C ALA A 190 -6.57 -9.01 8.98
N GLY A 191 -6.25 -7.86 8.40
CA GLY A 191 -7.01 -7.19 7.34
C GLY A 191 -7.91 -6.05 7.82
N ASP A 192 -8.27 -6.00 9.10
CA ASP A 192 -9.11 -4.94 9.65
C ASP A 192 -8.34 -3.62 9.78
N ASN A 193 -8.99 -2.50 9.44
CA ASN A 193 -8.49 -1.15 9.73
C ASN A 193 -9.15 -0.66 11.02
N VAL A 194 -8.36 -0.51 12.08
CA VAL A 194 -8.88 -0.24 13.41
C VAL A 194 -8.16 0.90 14.13
N GLY A 195 -8.84 1.48 15.09
CA GLY A 195 -8.26 2.33 16.13
C GLY A 195 -8.12 1.55 17.43
N LEU A 196 -6.91 1.51 17.96
CA LEU A 196 -6.61 0.92 19.27
C LEU A 196 -6.44 1.99 20.32
N LEU A 197 -7.28 1.95 21.34
CA LEU A 197 -7.17 2.83 22.52
C LEU A 197 -6.12 2.25 23.47
N LEU A 198 -5.09 3.04 23.81
CA LEU A 198 -3.91 2.59 24.54
C LEU A 198 -3.84 3.22 25.92
N ARG A 199 -3.65 2.37 26.96
CA ARG A 199 -3.59 2.82 28.35
C ARG A 199 -2.30 3.55 28.66
N GLY A 200 -2.41 4.77 29.22
CA GLY A 200 -1.23 5.49 29.76
C GLY A 200 -0.21 5.95 28.72
N ILE A 201 -0.57 5.91 27.44
CA ILE A 201 0.27 6.39 26.34
C ILE A 201 -0.13 7.81 25.98
N GLN A 202 0.85 8.70 25.90
CA GLN A 202 0.66 10.07 25.40
C GLN A 202 0.84 10.10 23.88
N LYS A 203 0.18 11.05 23.20
CA LYS A 203 0.36 11.24 21.74
C LYS A 203 1.84 11.47 21.37
N SER A 204 2.62 12.12 22.25
CA SER A 204 4.07 12.34 22.06
C SER A 204 4.92 11.06 22.16
N ASP A 205 4.39 9.99 22.75
CA ASP A 205 5.13 8.74 22.96
C ASP A 205 5.16 7.87 21.70
N ILE A 206 4.15 7.99 20.86
CA ILE A 206 3.95 7.19 19.67
C ILE A 206 3.81 8.07 18.43
N GLN A 207 4.15 7.53 17.29
CA GLN A 207 4.06 8.22 16.01
C GLN A 207 3.86 7.24 14.85
N ARG A 208 3.41 7.77 13.73
CA ARG A 208 3.34 7.02 12.47
C ARG A 208 4.69 6.36 12.16
N GLY A 209 4.65 5.12 11.67
CA GLY A 209 5.83 4.33 11.33
C GLY A 209 6.31 3.39 12.44
N MET A 210 5.84 3.57 13.67
CA MET A 210 5.96 2.55 14.71
C MET A 210 4.95 1.43 14.47
N VAL A 211 5.15 0.29 15.13
CA VAL A 211 4.20 -0.83 15.10
C VAL A 211 3.70 -1.15 16.49
N ILE A 212 2.48 -1.67 16.57
CA ILE A 212 1.92 -2.30 17.77
C ILE A 212 1.93 -3.80 17.52
N ALA A 213 2.55 -4.55 18.42
CA ALA A 213 2.75 -5.98 18.25
C ALA A 213 2.52 -6.75 19.54
N LYS A 214 2.31 -8.08 19.44
CA LYS A 214 2.34 -8.97 20.59
C LYS A 214 3.71 -8.85 21.26
N PRO A 215 3.78 -8.76 22.59
CA PRO A 215 5.04 -8.53 23.31
C PRO A 215 6.14 -9.53 22.94
N GLY A 216 7.34 -8.99 22.67
CA GLY A 216 8.53 -9.79 22.36
C GLY A 216 8.56 -10.45 20.99
N THR A 217 7.59 -10.17 20.08
CA THR A 217 7.52 -10.82 18.77
C THR A 217 8.22 -10.07 17.65
N ILE A 218 8.55 -8.79 17.85
CA ILE A 218 9.31 -7.97 16.91
C ILE A 218 10.27 -7.05 17.65
N THR A 219 11.44 -6.82 17.07
CA THR A 219 12.47 -5.91 17.59
C THR A 219 12.80 -4.85 16.56
N PRO A 220 13.16 -3.62 17.00
CA PRO A 220 13.59 -2.59 16.08
C PRO A 220 15.05 -2.82 15.65
N HIS A 221 15.35 -2.62 14.37
CA HIS A 221 16.69 -2.73 13.81
C HIS A 221 16.98 -1.55 12.90
N ASN A 222 18.24 -1.19 12.78
CA ASN A 222 18.70 -0.14 11.88
C ASN A 222 19.63 -0.65 10.77
N LYS A 223 20.04 -1.92 10.81
CA LYS A 223 20.94 -2.49 9.78
C LYS A 223 20.32 -3.74 9.17
N PHE A 224 20.34 -3.80 7.85
CA PHE A 224 19.86 -4.97 7.12
C PHE A 224 20.52 -5.10 5.76
N ILE A 225 20.39 -6.30 5.18
CA ILE A 225 20.75 -6.60 3.80
C ILE A 225 19.46 -6.78 3.01
N ALA A 226 19.42 -6.24 1.82
CA ALA A 226 18.25 -6.33 0.95
C ALA A 226 18.64 -6.62 -0.50
N SER A 227 17.78 -7.38 -1.19
CA SER A 227 17.81 -7.47 -2.65
C SER A 227 16.95 -6.33 -3.21
N VAL A 228 17.51 -5.54 -4.12
CA VAL A 228 16.92 -4.28 -4.59
C VAL A 228 16.96 -4.21 -6.11
N TYR A 229 15.88 -3.74 -6.71
CA TYR A 229 15.81 -3.32 -8.10
C TYR A 229 15.76 -1.81 -8.19
N ILE A 230 16.61 -1.22 -9.02
CA ILE A 230 16.65 0.22 -9.26
C ILE A 230 15.86 0.53 -10.52
N LEU A 231 14.82 1.35 -10.38
CA LEU A 231 13.93 1.70 -11.49
C LEU A 231 14.67 2.45 -12.60
N LYS A 232 14.40 2.07 -13.84
CA LYS A 232 14.86 2.78 -15.04
C LYS A 232 14.20 4.14 -15.17
N LYS A 233 14.77 5.00 -16.02
CA LYS A 233 14.21 6.33 -16.32
C LYS A 233 12.79 6.22 -16.87
N GLU A 234 12.54 5.26 -17.77
CA GLU A 234 11.26 5.00 -18.42
C GLU A 234 10.20 4.54 -17.41
N GLU A 235 10.62 3.94 -16.30
CA GLU A 235 9.79 3.50 -15.18
C GLU A 235 9.58 4.62 -14.13
N GLY A 236 9.95 5.88 -14.45
CA GLY A 236 9.87 7.01 -13.53
C GLY A 236 11.02 7.08 -12.51
N GLY A 237 12.02 6.22 -12.64
CA GLY A 237 13.18 6.12 -11.78
C GLY A 237 14.28 7.16 -12.05
N ARG A 238 15.50 6.81 -11.68
CA ARG A 238 16.70 7.67 -11.82
C ARG A 238 17.18 7.74 -13.27
N HIS A 239 17.88 8.84 -13.58
CA HIS A 239 18.60 8.97 -14.88
C HIS A 239 20.10 8.78 -14.72
N SER A 240 20.63 8.80 -13.49
CA SER A 240 22.06 8.76 -13.20
C SER A 240 22.39 7.62 -12.23
N PRO A 241 23.60 7.07 -12.30
CA PRO A 241 24.05 6.09 -11.33
C PRO A 241 24.17 6.69 -9.92
N PHE A 242 24.26 5.82 -8.93
CA PHE A 242 24.68 6.20 -7.58
C PHE A 242 25.82 5.30 -7.10
N PHE A 243 26.43 5.69 -6.00
CA PHE A 243 27.61 5.05 -5.44
C PHE A 243 27.37 4.64 -3.99
N ALA A 244 28.25 3.78 -3.45
CA ALA A 244 28.30 3.52 -2.02
C ALA A 244 28.35 4.84 -1.23
N GLY A 245 27.65 4.91 -0.11
CA GLY A 245 27.44 6.15 0.63
C GLY A 245 26.17 6.92 0.25
N TYR A 246 25.43 6.48 -0.76
CA TYR A 246 24.14 7.04 -1.15
C TYR A 246 23.15 7.03 0.03
N ARG A 247 22.38 8.12 0.21
CA ARG A 247 21.47 8.32 1.36
C ARG A 247 20.06 8.67 0.91
N PRO A 248 19.29 7.70 0.40
CA PRO A 248 17.89 7.89 0.06
C PRO A 248 16.98 7.75 1.28
N GLN A 249 15.67 7.92 1.03
CA GLN A 249 14.63 7.53 1.95
C GLN A 249 14.16 6.10 1.67
N PHE A 250 14.05 5.30 2.72
CA PHE A 250 13.49 3.95 2.69
C PHE A 250 12.06 4.01 3.21
N TYR A 251 11.09 3.77 2.34
CA TYR A 251 9.68 3.70 2.71
C TYR A 251 9.34 2.30 3.18
N MET A 252 9.08 2.17 4.47
CA MET A 252 8.84 0.90 5.15
C MET A 252 7.52 0.96 5.89
N ARG A 253 6.56 0.05 5.60
CA ARG A 253 5.20 0.11 6.15
C ARG A 253 4.57 1.50 5.95
N THR A 254 4.55 2.30 6.99
CA THR A 254 3.88 3.61 7.00
C THR A 254 4.84 4.80 7.15
N THR A 255 6.17 4.58 7.13
CA THR A 255 7.16 5.64 7.35
C THR A 255 8.26 5.69 6.31
N ASP A 256 8.77 6.90 6.09
CA ASP A 256 10.02 7.15 5.36
C ASP A 256 11.15 7.33 6.37
N VAL A 257 12.22 6.56 6.24
CA VAL A 257 13.43 6.70 7.06
C VAL A 257 14.63 6.85 6.17
N THR A 258 15.44 7.87 6.42
CA THR A 258 16.72 8.03 5.72
C THR A 258 17.67 6.91 6.12
N GLY A 259 18.30 6.30 5.14
CA GLY A 259 19.34 5.30 5.37
C GLY A 259 20.53 5.53 4.47
N LYS A 260 21.68 5.01 4.88
CA LYS A 260 22.93 5.01 4.11
C LYS A 260 23.13 3.63 3.51
N VAL A 261 23.48 3.58 2.23
CA VAL A 261 23.93 2.37 1.54
C VAL A 261 25.43 2.23 1.76
N ASP A 262 25.85 1.31 2.62
CA ASP A 262 27.26 1.14 2.99
C ASP A 262 28.02 0.32 1.95
N LYS A 263 27.39 -0.74 1.41
CA LYS A 263 28.00 -1.67 0.46
C LYS A 263 26.93 -2.12 -0.55
N VAL A 264 27.38 -2.40 -1.76
CA VAL A 264 26.56 -2.96 -2.83
C VAL A 264 27.31 -4.12 -3.51
N GLU A 265 26.59 -5.21 -3.75
CA GLU A 265 27.06 -6.34 -4.56
C GLU A 265 26.10 -6.52 -5.75
N THR A 266 26.64 -7.00 -6.87
CA THR A 266 25.84 -7.43 -8.02
C THR A 266 25.10 -8.73 -7.69
N ASP A 267 24.17 -9.16 -8.55
CA ASP A 267 23.49 -10.46 -8.42
C ASP A 267 24.48 -11.64 -8.47
N SER A 268 25.65 -11.47 -9.13
CA SER A 268 26.73 -12.47 -9.15
C SER A 268 27.54 -12.51 -7.85
N GLY A 269 27.29 -11.61 -6.89
CA GLY A 269 28.01 -11.54 -5.61
C GLY A 269 29.33 -10.77 -5.65
N GLU A 270 29.56 -10.00 -6.70
CA GLU A 270 30.77 -9.17 -6.83
C GLU A 270 30.53 -7.78 -6.24
N ASP A 271 31.50 -7.28 -5.49
CA ASP A 271 31.46 -5.90 -4.96
C ASP A 271 31.40 -4.88 -6.11
N THR A 272 30.42 -4.00 -6.10
CA THR A 272 30.35 -2.89 -7.05
C THR A 272 30.34 -1.54 -6.33
N LYS A 273 31.03 -0.57 -6.92
CA LYS A 273 31.01 0.81 -6.40
C LYS A 273 29.94 1.67 -7.04
N MET A 274 29.40 1.25 -8.18
CA MET A 274 28.45 2.02 -8.98
C MET A 274 27.23 1.15 -9.31
N VAL A 275 26.04 1.72 -9.16
CA VAL A 275 24.76 1.09 -9.49
C VAL A 275 24.05 1.93 -10.53
N LEU A 276 23.61 1.28 -11.60
CA LEU A 276 22.91 1.91 -12.73
C LEU A 276 21.39 1.74 -12.59
N PRO A 277 20.59 2.64 -13.16
CA PRO A 277 19.16 2.41 -13.36
C PRO A 277 18.92 1.11 -14.17
N GLY A 278 18.06 0.24 -13.64
CA GLY A 278 17.78 -1.08 -14.20
C GLY A 278 18.55 -2.22 -13.53
N ASP A 279 19.54 -1.94 -12.68
CA ASP A 279 20.29 -2.97 -11.99
C ASP A 279 19.47 -3.65 -10.89
N ARG A 280 19.75 -4.95 -10.72
CA ARG A 280 19.40 -5.71 -9.51
C ARG A 280 20.64 -5.88 -8.68
N VAL A 281 20.56 -5.53 -7.41
CA VAL A 281 21.72 -5.50 -6.52
C VAL A 281 21.37 -5.96 -5.12
N LYS A 282 22.36 -6.41 -4.38
CA LYS A 282 22.28 -6.66 -2.95
C LYS A 282 22.89 -5.48 -2.21
N MET A 283 22.14 -4.87 -1.30
CA MET A 283 22.54 -3.67 -0.57
C MET A 283 22.66 -3.92 0.92
N TRP A 284 23.71 -3.39 1.55
CA TRP A 284 23.85 -3.23 2.98
C TRP A 284 23.41 -1.82 3.36
N VAL A 285 22.38 -1.75 4.18
CA VAL A 285 21.73 -0.49 4.53
C VAL A 285 21.82 -0.26 6.03
N GLU A 286 22.19 0.96 6.41
CA GLU A 286 22.13 1.46 7.78
C GLU A 286 21.14 2.64 7.85
N LEU A 287 20.02 2.45 8.56
CA LEU A 287 19.03 3.50 8.80
C LEU A 287 19.48 4.45 9.92
N ILE A 288 19.10 5.73 9.83
CA ILE A 288 19.40 6.72 10.86
C ILE A 288 18.64 6.49 12.18
N GLN A 289 17.56 5.72 12.15
CA GLN A 289 16.72 5.36 13.28
C GLN A 289 16.31 3.89 13.19
N PRO A 290 16.18 3.19 14.33
CA PRO A 290 15.71 1.81 14.32
C PRO A 290 14.22 1.73 13.94
N VAL A 291 13.89 0.78 13.07
CA VAL A 291 12.52 0.52 12.60
C VAL A 291 12.18 -0.93 12.86
N ALA A 292 10.91 -1.22 13.11
CA ALA A 292 10.41 -2.59 13.23
C ALA A 292 10.45 -3.27 11.84
N VAL A 293 11.60 -3.84 11.50
CA VAL A 293 11.84 -4.54 10.24
C VAL A 293 11.87 -6.05 10.45
N GLU A 294 11.48 -6.77 9.42
CA GLU A 294 11.48 -8.24 9.40
C GLU A 294 12.07 -8.77 8.10
N LYS A 295 12.62 -9.99 8.15
CA LYS A 295 13.05 -10.71 6.93
C LYS A 295 11.87 -10.89 5.98
N LYS A 296 12.11 -10.73 4.69
CA LYS A 296 11.11 -10.75 3.60
C LYS A 296 10.20 -9.51 3.54
N MET A 297 10.38 -8.52 4.40
CA MET A 297 9.63 -7.27 4.31
C MET A 297 10.01 -6.52 3.02
N ARG A 298 9.01 -6.03 2.30
CA ARG A 298 9.19 -5.18 1.12
C ARG A 298 9.32 -3.72 1.53
N PHE A 299 10.06 -2.94 0.75
CA PHE A 299 10.19 -1.51 0.91
C PHE A 299 10.42 -0.82 -0.43
N ALA A 300 10.14 0.47 -0.48
CA ALA A 300 10.48 1.32 -1.61
C ALA A 300 11.65 2.25 -1.26
N ILE A 301 12.48 2.58 -2.24
CA ILE A 301 13.53 3.59 -2.14
C ILE A 301 13.02 4.86 -2.81
N ARG A 302 13.09 5.98 -2.10
CA ARG A 302 12.56 7.27 -2.57
C ARG A 302 13.64 8.36 -2.57
N GLU A 303 13.56 9.22 -3.55
CA GLU A 303 14.42 10.39 -3.70
C GLU A 303 13.58 11.56 -4.24
N GLY A 304 13.61 12.71 -3.54
CA GLY A 304 12.86 13.89 -3.97
C GLY A 304 11.36 13.66 -4.13
N GLY A 305 10.76 12.75 -3.33
CA GLY A 305 9.34 12.40 -3.41
C GLY A 305 8.98 11.35 -4.47
N LYS A 306 9.93 10.92 -5.31
CA LYS A 306 9.74 9.88 -6.34
C LYS A 306 10.29 8.54 -5.85
N THR A 307 9.64 7.44 -6.25
CA THR A 307 10.18 6.10 -6.05
C THR A 307 11.24 5.84 -7.10
N VAL A 308 12.43 5.46 -6.66
CA VAL A 308 13.59 5.19 -7.53
C VAL A 308 14.07 3.75 -7.45
N GLY A 309 13.48 2.95 -6.58
CA GLY A 309 13.78 1.52 -6.45
C GLY A 309 12.84 0.83 -5.51
N ALA A 310 12.84 -0.49 -5.55
CA ALA A 310 12.09 -1.35 -4.64
C ALA A 310 12.96 -2.52 -4.19
N GLY A 311 12.76 -2.98 -2.97
CA GLY A 311 13.56 -4.07 -2.42
C GLY A 311 12.84 -4.94 -1.43
N VAL A 312 13.48 -6.05 -1.11
CA VAL A 312 13.04 -7.02 -0.10
C VAL A 312 14.18 -7.28 0.87
N ILE A 313 13.90 -7.20 2.17
CA ILE A 313 14.90 -7.51 3.21
C ILE A 313 15.22 -9.00 3.18
N SER A 314 16.48 -9.33 2.91
CA SER A 314 16.97 -10.71 2.90
C SER A 314 17.51 -11.14 4.26
N GLU A 315 18.14 -10.21 5.00
CA GLU A 315 18.76 -10.50 6.29
C GLU A 315 18.78 -9.24 7.17
N ILE A 316 18.63 -9.43 8.48
CA ILE A 316 18.77 -8.38 9.49
C ILE A 316 20.16 -8.54 10.11
N ILE A 317 20.93 -7.44 10.14
CA ILE A 317 22.23 -7.37 10.78
C ILE A 317 22.03 -6.76 12.17
N GLN A 318 22.60 -7.39 13.18
CA GLN A 318 22.57 -6.86 14.55
C GLN A 318 23.66 -5.80 14.77
#